data_a134f9e0ec1fef200e5694ed76c60b48
#
_entry.id   a134f9e0ec1fef200e5694ed76c60b48
#
_cell.length_a   1.000
_cell.length_b   1.000
_cell.length_c   1.000
_cell.angle_alpha   90.00
_cell.angle_beta   90.00
_cell.angle_gamma   90.00
#
_symmetry.space_group_name_H-M   'P 1'
#
loop_
_entity.id
_entity.type
_entity.pdbx_description
1 polymer ?
#
loop_
_entity_poly.entity_id
_entity_poly.type
_entity_poly.pdbx_seq_one_letter_code
_entity_poly.pdbx_strand_id
1 'polypeptide(L)'
;MVLAVEGGGFSKAIGGKAVMALLLTEGIVPRRLSFARIEVDGLDATERIIETMVSLGSRVDLVLSDSVPIAGFNMIDAGTIKERAGKPTVFVLPDMPDAEGVEGALRKHFPDWKCRLEILAAAGKLTTHRLGEGEVHLECVGIG
;
A
#
# COMPACT_ATOMS: atom_id res chain seq x y z
N MET A 1 2.39 -17.34 -2.09
CA MET A 1 3.29 -16.51 -1.27
C MET A 1 2.73 -15.08 -1.16
N VAL A 2 3.07 -14.38 -0.11
CA VAL A 2 2.64 -13.00 0.15
C VAL A 2 3.77 -12.04 -0.17
N LEU A 3 3.47 -10.95 -0.86
CA LEU A 3 4.37 -9.82 -1.05
C LEU A 3 3.99 -8.72 -0.06
N ALA A 4 4.74 -8.63 1.02
CA ALA A 4 4.56 -7.56 2.01
C ALA A 4 5.30 -6.31 1.54
N VAL A 5 4.63 -5.17 1.67
CA VAL A 5 5.13 -3.86 1.23
C VAL A 5 5.20 -2.92 2.42
N GLU A 6 6.35 -2.28 2.60
CA GLU A 6 6.61 -1.34 3.69
C GLU A 6 7.34 -0.11 3.17
N GLY A 7 6.90 1.06 3.59
CA GLY A 7 7.57 2.32 3.31
C GLY A 7 8.67 2.60 4.33
N GLY A 8 9.88 2.89 3.86
CA GLY A 8 10.96 3.37 4.72
C GLY A 8 10.76 4.81 5.16
N GLY A 9 11.54 5.22 6.15
CA GLY A 9 11.58 6.62 6.58
C GLY A 9 11.99 7.55 5.45
N PHE A 10 11.45 8.75 5.44
CA PHE A 10 11.75 9.77 4.43
C PHE A 10 11.81 11.17 5.02
N SER A 11 12.47 12.07 4.30
CA SER A 11 12.47 13.48 4.61
C SER A 11 12.13 14.28 3.35
N LYS A 12 11.14 15.15 3.45
CA LYS A 12 10.78 16.07 2.37
C LYS A 12 11.90 17.05 2.01
N ALA A 13 12.83 17.29 2.94
CA ALA A 13 13.97 18.18 2.72
C ALA A 13 15.08 17.55 1.85
N ILE A 14 15.07 16.23 1.61
CA ILE A 14 16.13 15.51 0.93
C ILE A 14 15.63 15.01 -0.44
N GLY A 15 15.21 15.93 -1.33
CA GLY A 15 14.95 15.62 -2.73
C GLY A 15 13.79 14.68 -3.03
N GLY A 16 12.87 14.44 -2.08
CA GLY A 16 11.59 13.81 -2.34
C GLY A 16 11.63 12.33 -2.72
N LYS A 17 12.65 11.57 -2.34
CA LYS A 17 12.74 10.12 -2.56
C LYS A 17 12.66 9.34 -1.24
N ALA A 18 12.00 8.19 -1.28
CA ALA A 18 11.93 7.23 -0.20
C ALA A 18 12.27 5.83 -0.71
N VAL A 19 12.61 4.93 0.19
CA VAL A 19 12.82 3.51 -0.13
C VAL A 19 11.58 2.74 0.30
N MET A 20 11.10 1.89 -0.59
CA MET A 20 10.05 0.92 -0.33
C MET A 20 10.68 -0.47 -0.26
N ALA A 21 10.43 -1.21 0.81
CA ALA A 21 10.82 -2.60 0.96
C ALA A 21 9.69 -3.52 0.50
N LEU A 22 10.04 -4.57 -0.24
CA LEU A 22 9.09 -5.56 -0.76
C LEU A 22 9.62 -6.94 -0.36
N LEU A 23 8.93 -7.59 0.57
CA LEU A 23 9.33 -8.87 1.13
C LEU A 23 8.40 -9.98 0.66
N LEU A 24 8.93 -10.91 -0.13
CA LEU A 24 8.23 -12.14 -0.49
C LEU A 24 8.35 -13.15 0.64
N THR A 25 7.22 -13.65 1.12
CA THR A 25 7.16 -14.64 2.20
C THR A 25 6.34 -15.86 1.81
N GLU A 26 6.70 -17.00 2.37
CA GLU A 26 5.91 -18.22 2.37
C GLU A 26 5.50 -18.54 3.81
N GLY A 27 4.24 -18.26 4.15
CA GLY A 27 3.85 -18.15 5.55
C GLY A 27 4.67 -17.07 6.26
N ILE A 28 5.34 -17.42 7.34
CA ILE A 28 6.22 -16.52 8.11
C ILE A 28 7.69 -16.55 7.64
N VAL A 29 8.02 -17.39 6.66
CA VAL A 29 9.41 -17.57 6.20
C VAL A 29 9.72 -16.55 5.10
N PRO A 30 10.70 -15.67 5.30
CA PRO A 30 11.13 -14.74 4.26
C PRO A 30 11.85 -15.51 3.14
N ARG A 31 11.51 -15.21 1.90
CA ARG A 31 12.08 -15.84 0.70
C ARG A 31 12.95 -14.89 -0.11
N ARG A 32 12.50 -13.64 -0.26
CA ARG A 32 13.23 -12.63 -1.01
C ARG A 32 12.89 -11.24 -0.53
N LEU A 33 13.90 -10.41 -0.36
CA LEU A 33 13.76 -9.00 -0.05
C LEU A 33 14.23 -8.18 -1.26
N SER A 34 13.40 -7.24 -1.68
CA SER A 34 13.70 -6.29 -2.75
C SER A 34 13.47 -4.87 -2.25
N PHE A 35 14.13 -3.91 -2.88
CA PHE A 35 13.97 -2.50 -2.57
C PHE A 35 13.66 -1.71 -3.85
N ALA A 36 12.78 -0.73 -3.75
CA ALA A 36 12.48 0.20 -4.81
C ALA A 36 12.55 1.64 -4.29
N ARG A 37 12.96 2.56 -5.13
CA ARG A 37 12.86 4.00 -4.84
C ARG A 37 11.53 4.51 -5.35
N ILE A 38 10.84 5.28 -4.53
CA ILE A 38 9.57 5.92 -4.85
C ILE A 38 9.65 7.41 -4.51
N GLU A 39 8.77 8.19 -5.13
CA GLU A 39 8.69 9.62 -4.86
C GLU A 39 7.86 9.89 -3.61
N VAL A 40 8.37 10.73 -2.72
CA VAL A 40 7.59 11.25 -1.60
C VAL A 40 6.42 12.04 -2.17
N ASP A 41 5.20 11.73 -1.71
CA ASP A 41 3.96 12.33 -2.23
C ASP A 41 3.73 12.11 -3.75
N GLY A 42 4.44 11.16 -4.36
CA GLY A 42 4.27 10.79 -5.77
C GLY A 42 3.08 9.84 -6.01
N LEU A 43 3.09 9.17 -7.17
CA LEU A 43 2.09 8.16 -7.57
C LEU A 43 2.74 6.94 -8.21
N ASP A 44 4.00 6.66 -7.92
CA ASP A 44 4.79 5.60 -8.56
C ASP A 44 4.90 4.31 -7.72
N ALA A 45 4.38 4.29 -6.48
CA ALA A 45 4.45 3.11 -5.61
C ALA A 45 3.80 1.88 -6.24
N THR A 46 2.60 2.03 -6.80
CA THR A 46 1.87 0.93 -7.43
C THR A 46 2.64 0.33 -8.60
N GLU A 47 3.24 1.16 -9.45
CA GLU A 47 4.06 0.69 -10.58
C GLU A 47 5.26 -0.12 -10.11
N ARG A 48 5.97 0.34 -9.08
CA ARG A 48 7.10 -0.39 -8.49
C ARG A 48 6.71 -1.74 -7.89
N ILE A 49 5.53 -1.80 -7.27
CA ILE A 49 4.97 -3.07 -6.77
C ILE A 49 4.72 -4.03 -7.93
N ILE A 50 4.06 -3.57 -9.00
CA ILE A 50 3.75 -4.39 -10.17
C ILE A 50 5.03 -4.87 -10.87
N GLU A 51 6.01 -4.00 -11.08
CA GLU A 51 7.31 -4.36 -11.65
C GLU A 51 8.00 -5.46 -10.83
N THR A 52 7.95 -5.36 -9.50
CA THR A 52 8.50 -6.37 -8.60
C THR A 52 7.74 -7.70 -8.74
N MET A 53 6.41 -7.65 -8.80
CA MET A 53 5.58 -8.85 -9.00
C MET A 53 5.92 -9.54 -10.32
N VAL A 54 6.10 -8.79 -11.40
CA VAL A 54 6.51 -9.33 -12.70
C VAL A 54 7.87 -10.03 -12.59
N SER A 55 8.83 -9.43 -11.91
CA SER A 55 10.15 -10.02 -11.71
C SER A 55 10.14 -11.29 -10.85
N LEU A 56 9.17 -11.41 -9.94
CA LEU A 56 8.97 -12.58 -9.09
C LEU A 56 8.15 -13.70 -9.77
N GLY A 57 7.53 -13.40 -10.92
CA GLY A 57 6.70 -14.34 -11.66
C GLY A 57 5.42 -14.71 -10.93
N SER A 58 4.92 -15.95 -11.12
CA SER A 58 3.64 -16.42 -10.57
C SER A 58 3.64 -16.70 -9.04
N ARG A 59 4.73 -16.41 -8.34
CA ARG A 59 4.88 -16.75 -6.91
C ARG A 59 4.04 -15.88 -5.98
N VAL A 60 3.67 -14.68 -6.40
CA VAL A 60 2.86 -13.77 -5.58
C VAL A 60 1.40 -14.13 -5.70
N ASP A 61 0.76 -14.43 -4.58
CA ASP A 61 -0.69 -14.70 -4.49
C ASP A 61 -1.45 -13.51 -3.91
N LEU A 62 -0.79 -12.68 -3.09
CA LEU A 62 -1.39 -11.59 -2.34
C LEU A 62 -0.36 -10.47 -2.12
N VAL A 63 -0.79 -9.23 -2.23
CA VAL A 63 -0.04 -8.05 -1.76
C VAL A 63 -0.57 -7.64 -0.40
N LEU A 64 0.32 -7.37 0.55
CA LEU A 64 0.00 -6.99 1.91
C LEU A 64 0.71 -5.68 2.27
N SER A 65 -0.01 -4.72 2.84
CA SER A 65 0.57 -3.48 3.37
C SER A 65 -0.16 -3.05 4.65
N ASP A 66 0.50 -2.28 5.49
CA ASP A 66 -0.11 -1.70 6.70
C ASP A 66 -0.76 -0.34 6.46
N SER A 67 -0.69 0.16 5.24
CA SER A 67 -1.20 1.49 4.89
C SER A 67 -1.50 1.58 3.39
N VAL A 68 -2.51 2.35 3.02
CA VAL A 68 -2.78 2.71 1.62
C VAL A 68 -1.79 3.78 1.14
N PRO A 69 -1.61 4.92 1.86
CA PRO A 69 -0.55 5.86 1.53
C PRO A 69 0.80 5.40 2.10
N ILE A 70 1.84 5.55 1.31
CA ILE A 70 3.22 5.30 1.71
C ILE A 70 4.11 6.45 1.25
N ALA A 71 5.23 6.71 1.93
CA ALA A 71 6.08 7.85 1.63
C ALA A 71 5.28 9.17 1.51
N GLY A 72 4.55 9.51 2.56
CA GLY A 72 3.60 10.60 2.54
C GLY A 72 2.27 10.16 1.92
N PHE A 73 1.87 10.79 0.82
CA PHE A 73 0.64 10.47 0.09
C PHE A 73 0.88 9.78 -1.26
N ASN A 74 1.97 9.06 -1.43
CA ASN A 74 2.14 8.13 -2.54
C ASN A 74 1.22 6.91 -2.27
N MET A 75 0.26 6.66 -3.15
CA MET A 75 -0.82 5.72 -2.89
C MET A 75 -0.55 4.34 -3.49
N ILE A 76 -0.87 3.30 -2.73
CA ILE A 76 -0.96 1.94 -3.26
C ILE A 76 -2.37 1.75 -3.83
N ASP A 77 -2.48 1.73 -5.15
CA ASP A 77 -3.75 1.53 -5.85
C ASP A 77 -4.04 0.02 -6.01
N ALA A 78 -4.80 -0.52 -5.07
CA ALA A 78 -5.18 -1.93 -5.06
C ALA A 78 -6.06 -2.32 -6.25
N GLY A 79 -6.86 -1.39 -6.77
CA GLY A 79 -7.67 -1.60 -7.98
C GLY A 79 -6.79 -1.82 -9.19
N THR A 80 -5.78 -0.98 -9.39
CA THR A 80 -4.80 -1.12 -10.47
C THR A 80 -3.97 -2.41 -10.34
N ILE A 81 -3.56 -2.78 -9.12
CA ILE A 81 -2.87 -4.07 -8.89
C ILE A 81 -3.77 -5.23 -9.30
N LYS A 82 -5.05 -5.21 -8.92
CA LYS A 82 -6.00 -6.26 -9.31
C LYS A 82 -6.21 -6.32 -10.81
N GLU A 83 -6.38 -5.18 -11.45
CA GLU A 83 -6.63 -5.10 -12.90
C GLU A 83 -5.42 -5.58 -13.71
N ARG A 84 -4.21 -5.10 -13.38
CA ARG A 84 -2.99 -5.34 -14.18
C ARG A 84 -2.24 -6.61 -13.81
N ALA A 85 -2.23 -6.99 -12.53
CA ALA A 85 -1.52 -8.18 -12.04
C ALA A 85 -2.44 -9.33 -11.66
N GLY A 86 -3.75 -9.13 -11.61
CA GLY A 86 -4.74 -10.17 -11.28
C GLY A 86 -4.69 -10.60 -9.81
N LYS A 87 -3.99 -9.88 -8.94
CA LYS A 87 -3.75 -10.29 -7.55
C LYS A 87 -4.50 -9.41 -6.56
N PRO A 88 -5.00 -10.01 -5.46
CA PRO A 88 -5.65 -9.25 -4.41
C PRO A 88 -4.63 -8.45 -3.60
N THR A 89 -5.13 -7.38 -2.96
CA THR A 89 -4.38 -6.58 -2.00
C THR A 89 -5.14 -6.50 -0.68
N VAL A 90 -4.45 -6.66 0.42
CA VAL A 90 -4.97 -6.49 1.78
C VAL A 90 -4.17 -5.41 2.49
N PHE A 91 -4.87 -4.44 3.06
CA PHE A 91 -4.31 -3.46 3.98
C PHE A 91 -4.67 -3.87 5.41
N VAL A 92 -3.66 -4.03 6.25
CA VAL A 92 -3.81 -4.33 7.67
C VAL A 92 -3.49 -3.08 8.46
N LEU A 93 -4.52 -2.33 8.79
CA LEU A 93 -4.37 -1.03 9.45
C LEU A 93 -4.31 -1.21 10.97
N PRO A 94 -3.22 -0.81 11.63
CA PRO A 94 -3.11 -0.95 13.09
C PRO A 94 -4.08 -0.04 13.84
N ASP A 95 -4.39 1.12 13.25
CA ASP A 95 -5.30 2.11 13.82
C ASP A 95 -6.44 2.46 12.87
N MET A 96 -7.55 2.94 13.43
CA MET A 96 -8.66 3.45 12.65
C MET A 96 -8.21 4.65 11.82
N PRO A 97 -8.38 4.65 10.48
CA PRO A 97 -7.96 5.78 9.65
C PRO A 97 -8.79 7.04 9.94
N ASP A 98 -8.09 8.18 9.99
CA ASP A 98 -8.72 9.51 10.09
C ASP A 98 -9.08 10.02 8.68
N ALA A 99 -10.25 9.61 8.18
CA ALA A 99 -10.70 9.94 6.82
C ALA A 99 -10.86 11.45 6.60
N GLU A 100 -11.36 12.18 7.58
CA GLU A 100 -11.56 13.63 7.47
C GLU A 100 -10.24 14.40 7.46
N GLY A 101 -9.30 14.01 8.33
CA GLY A 101 -7.96 14.61 8.38
C GLY A 101 -7.18 14.36 7.09
N VAL A 102 -7.27 13.15 6.56
CA VAL A 102 -6.61 12.78 5.29
C VAL A 102 -7.21 13.56 4.12
N GLU A 103 -8.53 13.64 4.00
CA GLU A 103 -9.19 14.41 2.94
C GLU A 103 -8.82 15.90 3.03
N GLY A 104 -8.82 16.48 4.21
CA GLY A 104 -8.40 17.86 4.44
C GLY A 104 -6.98 18.15 4.01
N ALA A 105 -6.04 17.24 4.34
CA ALA A 105 -4.65 17.34 3.94
C ALA A 105 -4.47 17.22 2.42
N LEU A 106 -5.16 16.29 1.79
CA LEU A 106 -5.13 16.10 0.34
C LEU A 106 -5.64 17.35 -0.40
N ARG A 107 -6.79 17.89 0.00
CA ARG A 107 -7.36 19.11 -0.58
C ARG A 107 -6.42 20.31 -0.46
N LYS A 108 -5.73 20.43 0.66
CA LYS A 108 -4.84 21.56 0.95
C LYS A 108 -3.55 21.53 0.15
N HIS A 109 -2.98 20.35 -0.08
CA HIS A 109 -1.61 20.19 -0.56
C HIS A 109 -1.47 19.60 -1.97
N PHE A 110 -2.55 19.03 -2.53
CA PHE A 110 -2.47 18.31 -3.81
C PHE A 110 -3.52 18.81 -4.82
N PRO A 111 -3.09 19.26 -6.02
CA PRO A 111 -4.02 19.62 -7.09
C PRO A 111 -4.86 18.42 -7.56
N ASP A 112 -4.27 17.21 -7.50
CA ASP A 112 -4.87 15.93 -7.88
C ASP A 112 -5.54 15.19 -6.70
N TRP A 113 -5.94 15.92 -5.68
CA TRP A 113 -6.51 15.36 -4.44
C TRP A 113 -7.72 14.44 -4.69
N LYS A 114 -8.53 14.72 -5.70
CA LYS A 114 -9.69 13.87 -6.04
C LYS A 114 -9.26 12.48 -6.48
N CYS A 115 -8.25 12.40 -7.35
CA CYS A 115 -7.68 11.13 -7.80
C CYS A 115 -7.13 10.31 -6.62
N ARG A 116 -6.39 10.95 -5.73
CA ARG A 116 -5.83 10.30 -4.54
C ARG A 116 -6.92 9.84 -3.57
N LEU A 117 -7.96 10.63 -3.39
CA LEU A 117 -9.10 10.27 -2.56
C LEU A 117 -9.88 9.08 -3.15
N GLU A 118 -10.02 9.01 -4.47
CA GLU A 118 -10.63 7.87 -5.16
C GLU A 118 -9.85 6.58 -4.93
N ILE A 119 -8.52 6.62 -4.96
CA ILE A 119 -7.66 5.47 -4.65
C ILE A 119 -7.89 4.99 -3.21
N LEU A 120 -7.95 5.92 -2.25
CA LEU A 120 -8.26 5.60 -0.85
C LEU A 120 -9.65 4.96 -0.72
N ALA A 121 -10.67 5.53 -1.35
CA ALA A 121 -12.03 5.01 -1.29
C ALA A 121 -12.16 3.62 -1.96
N ALA A 122 -11.33 3.34 -2.96
CA ALA A 122 -11.29 2.07 -3.68
C ALA A 122 -10.43 0.99 -2.99
N ALA A 123 -9.82 1.27 -1.84
CA ALA A 123 -9.01 0.30 -1.09
C ALA A 123 -9.82 -0.84 -0.45
N GLY A 124 -11.14 -0.76 -0.52
CA GLY A 124 -12.07 -1.75 -0.02
C GLY A 124 -12.91 -1.24 1.15
N LYS A 125 -13.84 -2.09 1.59
CA LYS A 125 -14.65 -1.79 2.77
C LYS A 125 -13.82 -2.03 4.04
N LEU A 126 -13.77 -1.03 4.90
CA LEU A 126 -13.14 -1.17 6.21
C LEU A 126 -13.92 -2.15 7.08
N THR A 127 -13.22 -3.15 7.61
CA THR A 127 -13.75 -4.11 8.57
C THR A 127 -12.85 -4.14 9.79
N THR A 128 -13.43 -4.38 10.98
CA THR A 128 -12.67 -4.47 12.23
C THR A 128 -12.71 -5.90 12.74
N HIS A 129 -11.54 -6.42 13.11
CA HIS A 129 -11.39 -7.78 13.62
C HIS A 129 -10.66 -7.75 14.95
N ARG A 130 -11.11 -8.61 15.86
CA ARG A 130 -10.49 -8.75 17.17
C ARG A 130 -9.39 -9.80 17.13
N LEU A 131 -8.19 -9.42 17.56
CA LEU A 131 -7.04 -10.31 17.68
C LEU A 131 -6.52 -10.29 19.13
N GLY A 132 -6.86 -11.32 19.90
CA GLY A 132 -6.53 -11.36 21.31
C GLY A 132 -7.17 -10.19 22.08
N GLU A 133 -6.37 -9.37 22.74
CA GLU A 133 -6.82 -8.16 23.45
C GLU A 133 -6.88 -6.91 22.59
N GLY A 134 -6.38 -6.98 21.32
CA GLY A 134 -6.33 -5.86 20.39
C GLY A 134 -7.33 -5.97 19.24
N GLU A 135 -7.39 -4.91 18.46
CA GLU A 135 -8.18 -4.85 17.23
C GLU A 135 -7.29 -4.51 16.05
N VAL A 136 -7.64 -5.04 14.89
CA VAL A 136 -7.04 -4.64 13.61
C VAL A 136 -8.14 -4.29 12.62
N HIS A 137 -7.84 -3.35 11.75
CA HIS A 137 -8.76 -2.89 10.71
C HIS A 137 -8.24 -3.37 9.37
N LEU A 138 -9.13 -3.94 8.55
CA LEU A 138 -8.77 -4.48 7.25
C LEU A 138 -9.54 -3.78 6.13
N GLU A 139 -8.84 -3.49 5.05
CA GLU A 139 -9.40 -3.14 3.75
C GLU A 139 -8.86 -4.14 2.72
N CYS A 140 -9.74 -4.69 1.89
CA CYS A 140 -9.38 -5.75 0.96
C CYS A 140 -9.95 -5.48 -0.43
N VAL A 141 -9.13 -5.71 -1.46
CA VAL A 141 -9.53 -5.64 -2.86
C VAL A 141 -9.19 -6.96 -3.56
N GLY A 142 -10.14 -7.52 -4.27
CA GLY A 142 -9.95 -8.74 -5.05
C GLY A 142 -10.01 -10.04 -4.27
N ILE A 143 -10.44 -10.01 -3.01
CA ILE A 143 -10.79 -11.17 -2.21
C ILE A 143 -12.31 -11.29 -2.21
N GLY A 144 -12.79 -12.45 -2.63
CA GLY A 144 -14.22 -12.79 -2.63
C GLY A 144 -14.73 -13.22 -1.25
#